data_6a9356e91514102ab9363b73b4e12732
#
_entry.id   6a9356e91514102ab9363b73b4e12732
#
_cell.length_a   1.000
_cell.length_b   1.000
_cell.length_c   1.000
_cell.angle_alpha   90.00
_cell.angle_beta   90.00
_cell.angle_gamma   90.00
#
_symmetry.space_group_name_H-M   'P 1'
#
loop_
_entity.id
_entity.type
_entity.pdbx_description
1 polymer ?
#
loop_
_entity_poly.entity_id
_entity_poly.type
_entity_poly.pdbx_seq_one_letter_code
_entity_poly.pdbx_strand_id
1 'polypeptide(L)'
;MSKVNILLLILLSLSCSCQNKDKSTASVAEAEKELADSMWLPIDSIPADKDAVFTCISEDGAMKFYSWNTGQGGTCPDYAVICQFLTKEGKLVTEDFSVKEDMPAWVSAVHSIKKDDGSTYYITTRSHRASSNDGYCWMDAFIIDHDTLKNVSVYDAGDDLDECGLEINYSISDWSYATNGEGWDWLFEYDAESRNLYVPQAVFVDEIIPTISDRYMVYHFNGKEFVEKGESAHKNLHKSLSKYYRLASYFRTKNYLVRIDWVDSKGTLRYASWKSTTDMSKQPDLTILGGKYNEEKDIYTFYNDGYEYVIGYSEDKPISEGIYEHHEFLLVRKDGNVVLKEERVNPCEE
;
A
#
# COMPACT_ATOMS: atom_id res chain seq x y z
N MET A 1 42.87 -3.71 -6.98
CA MET A 1 41.80 -4.67 -6.59
C MET A 1 40.59 -3.85 -6.18
N SER A 2 39.51 -3.99 -6.91
CA SER A 2 38.31 -3.17 -6.65
C SER A 2 37.64 -3.64 -5.38
N LYS A 3 36.93 -2.74 -4.66
CA LYS A 3 36.17 -3.05 -3.43
C LYS A 3 35.17 -4.21 -3.62
N VAL A 4 34.74 -4.48 -4.84
CA VAL A 4 33.84 -5.58 -5.23
C VAL A 4 34.48 -6.96 -5.02
N ASN A 5 35.78 -7.11 -5.26
CA ASN A 5 36.49 -8.39 -5.09
C ASN A 5 36.69 -8.75 -3.59
N ILE A 6 36.69 -7.76 -2.70
CA ILE A 6 36.79 -7.98 -1.26
C ILE A 6 35.45 -8.48 -0.72
N LEU A 7 34.33 -8.01 -1.28
CA LEU A 7 32.97 -8.41 -0.90
C LEU A 7 32.73 -9.90 -1.19
N LEU A 8 33.15 -10.39 -2.34
CA LEU A 8 32.99 -11.81 -2.73
C LEU A 8 33.81 -12.76 -1.85
N LEU A 9 34.95 -12.31 -1.33
CA LEU A 9 35.80 -13.09 -0.44
C LEU A 9 35.25 -13.19 0.99
N ILE A 10 34.51 -12.19 1.46
CA ILE A 10 33.87 -12.20 2.78
C ILE A 10 32.66 -13.15 2.77
N LEU A 11 31.87 -13.17 1.70
CA LEU A 11 30.71 -14.08 1.56
C LEU A 11 31.13 -15.56 1.49
N LEU A 12 32.30 -15.87 0.93
CA LEU A 12 32.84 -17.24 0.83
C LEU A 12 33.43 -17.75 2.15
N SER A 13 33.81 -16.88 3.08
CA SER A 13 34.39 -17.27 4.38
C SER A 13 33.34 -17.51 5.47
N LEU A 14 32.09 -17.07 5.29
CA LEU A 14 30.99 -17.25 6.24
C LEU A 14 30.20 -18.56 6.07
N SER A 15 30.47 -19.33 4.99
CA SER A 15 29.74 -20.57 4.69
C SER A 15 30.25 -21.83 5.40
N CYS A 16 31.23 -21.74 6.29
CA CYS A 16 31.84 -22.88 6.98
C CYS A 16 31.84 -22.73 8.50
N SER A 17 30.67 -22.73 9.15
CA SER A 17 30.53 -23.02 10.57
C SER A 17 29.06 -23.34 10.90
N CYS A 18 28.74 -24.61 10.93
CA CYS A 18 27.49 -25.11 11.52
C CYS A 18 27.61 -25.09 13.03
N GLN A 19 26.94 -24.13 13.70
CA GLN A 19 26.27 -24.27 15.00
C GLN A 19 25.86 -22.87 15.52
N ASN A 20 24.59 -22.68 15.78
CA ASN A 20 23.81 -21.52 16.26
C ASN A 20 23.05 -20.74 15.18
N LYS A 21 21.92 -21.31 14.75
CA LYS A 21 21.10 -20.77 13.68
C LYS A 21 20.37 -19.45 13.99
N ASP A 22 20.09 -19.10 15.23
CA ASP A 22 19.18 -17.98 15.54
C ASP A 22 19.85 -16.63 15.82
N LYS A 23 21.16 -16.61 16.14
CA LYS A 23 21.90 -15.35 16.32
C LYS A 23 22.69 -14.90 15.09
N SER A 24 22.98 -15.80 14.16
CA SER A 24 23.77 -15.47 12.98
C SER A 24 22.95 -14.83 11.86
N THR A 25 21.66 -15.16 11.74
CA THR A 25 20.78 -14.60 10.70
C THR A 25 20.44 -13.13 10.95
N ALA A 26 20.19 -12.73 12.19
CA ALA A 26 19.95 -11.32 12.52
C ALA A 26 21.19 -10.45 12.26
N SER A 27 22.38 -10.91 12.63
CA SER A 27 23.63 -10.16 12.42
C SER A 27 24.05 -10.06 10.94
N VAL A 28 23.72 -11.06 10.12
CA VAL A 28 23.97 -11.01 8.66
C VAL A 28 23.03 -10.03 7.98
N ALA A 29 21.74 -10.05 8.31
CA ALA A 29 20.77 -9.12 7.77
C ALA A 29 21.05 -7.65 8.18
N GLU A 30 21.49 -7.42 9.41
CA GLU A 30 21.94 -6.09 9.86
C GLU A 30 23.20 -5.64 9.12
N ALA A 31 24.18 -6.51 8.93
CA ALA A 31 25.40 -6.19 8.18
C ALA A 31 25.13 -5.95 6.69
N GLU A 32 24.20 -6.70 6.08
CA GLU A 32 23.76 -6.48 4.70
C GLU A 32 23.01 -5.15 4.55
N LYS A 33 22.17 -4.80 5.52
CA LYS A 33 21.46 -3.51 5.57
C LYS A 33 22.46 -2.34 5.76
N GLU A 34 23.39 -2.46 6.67
CA GLU A 34 24.43 -1.45 6.93
C GLU A 34 25.34 -1.25 5.70
N LEU A 35 25.64 -2.33 4.97
CA LEU A 35 26.41 -2.30 3.73
C LEU A 35 25.61 -1.67 2.58
N ALA A 36 24.35 -2.00 2.45
CA ALA A 36 23.43 -1.38 1.50
C ALA A 36 23.32 0.13 1.76
N ASP A 37 23.12 0.53 3.02
CA ASP A 37 23.06 1.94 3.40
C ASP A 37 24.37 2.69 3.15
N SER A 38 25.53 2.03 3.19
CA SER A 38 26.82 2.63 2.91
C SER A 38 27.13 2.84 1.41
N MET A 39 26.35 2.23 0.52
CA MET A 39 26.51 2.42 -0.93
C MET A 39 25.94 3.74 -1.43
N TRP A 40 24.97 4.30 -0.72
CA TRP A 40 24.28 5.51 -1.12
C TRP A 40 25.02 6.76 -0.65
N LEU A 41 25.19 7.71 -1.55
CA LEU A 41 25.86 8.97 -1.19
C LEU A 41 24.94 9.86 -0.35
N PRO A 42 25.50 10.59 0.62
CA PRO A 42 24.79 11.66 1.28
C PRO A 42 24.26 12.68 0.26
N ILE A 43 23.06 13.18 0.47
CA ILE A 43 22.42 14.20 -0.36
C ILE A 43 22.17 15.41 0.54
N ASP A 44 22.89 16.50 0.27
CA ASP A 44 22.82 17.71 1.09
C ASP A 44 21.44 18.39 1.08
N SER A 45 20.65 18.16 0.02
CA SER A 45 19.30 18.70 -0.10
C SER A 45 18.22 17.95 0.68
N ILE A 46 18.53 16.75 1.20
CA ILE A 46 17.59 16.00 2.03
C ILE A 46 17.46 16.67 3.41
N PRO A 47 16.22 16.89 3.92
CA PRO A 47 16.00 17.41 5.25
C PRO A 47 16.75 16.62 6.33
N ALA A 48 17.30 17.34 7.32
CA ALA A 48 18.00 16.69 8.44
C ALA A 48 17.06 15.86 9.34
N ASP A 49 15.78 16.19 9.34
CA ASP A 49 14.71 15.39 9.96
C ASP A 49 14.41 14.19 9.08
N LYS A 50 14.98 13.04 9.43
CA LYS A 50 14.81 11.81 8.67
C LYS A 50 13.39 11.24 8.71
N ASP A 51 12.61 11.58 9.73
CA ASP A 51 11.22 11.12 9.86
C ASP A 51 10.29 11.83 8.86
N ALA A 52 10.72 12.97 8.34
CA ALA A 52 10.01 13.70 7.29
C ALA A 52 10.33 13.23 5.86
N VAL A 53 11.26 12.27 5.70
CA VAL A 53 11.72 11.78 4.40
C VAL A 53 11.27 10.34 4.18
N PHE A 54 10.36 10.16 3.25
CA PHE A 54 9.97 8.82 2.81
C PHE A 54 11.06 8.25 1.87
N THR A 55 11.42 6.99 2.10
CA THR A 55 12.47 6.32 1.34
C THR A 55 12.02 4.95 0.88
N CYS A 56 12.18 4.64 -0.41
CA CYS A 56 11.96 3.30 -0.95
C CYS A 56 13.17 2.83 -1.78
N ILE A 57 13.37 1.52 -1.80
CA ILE A 57 14.50 0.86 -2.48
C ILE A 57 13.97 -0.32 -3.30
N SER A 58 14.49 -0.49 -4.52
CA SER A 58 14.15 -1.65 -5.36
C SER A 58 14.70 -2.95 -4.76
N GLU A 59 14.06 -4.09 -5.06
CA GLU A 59 14.42 -5.40 -4.49
C GLU A 59 15.84 -5.83 -4.87
N ASP A 60 16.35 -5.39 -6.03
CA ASP A 60 17.71 -5.65 -6.46
C ASP A 60 18.73 -4.67 -5.86
N GLY A 61 18.26 -3.69 -5.09
CA GLY A 61 19.09 -2.67 -4.45
C GLY A 61 19.77 -1.69 -5.41
N ALA A 62 19.36 -1.65 -6.68
CA ALA A 62 20.01 -0.80 -7.67
C ALA A 62 19.40 0.59 -7.82
N MET A 63 18.22 0.82 -7.23
CA MET A 63 17.52 2.10 -7.32
C MET A 63 16.92 2.49 -5.96
N LYS A 64 17.05 3.76 -5.58
CA LYS A 64 16.56 4.32 -4.34
C LYS A 64 15.94 5.69 -4.57
N PHE A 65 14.75 5.90 -4.02
CA PHE A 65 14.07 7.19 -4.02
C PHE A 65 14.01 7.77 -2.62
N TYR A 66 14.09 9.09 -2.57
CA TYR A 66 13.87 9.91 -1.39
C TYR A 66 12.81 10.94 -1.74
N SER A 67 11.73 10.99 -0.98
CA SER A 67 10.63 11.92 -1.20
C SER A 67 10.31 12.64 0.09
N TRP A 68 10.06 13.94 0.04
CA TRP A 68 9.63 14.72 1.21
C TRP A 68 8.73 15.88 0.80
N ASN A 69 7.85 16.27 1.71
CA ASN A 69 7.03 17.46 1.54
C ASN A 69 7.89 18.70 1.74
N THR A 70 7.87 19.64 0.80
CA THR A 70 8.64 20.88 0.85
C THR A 70 8.05 21.92 1.83
N GLY A 71 6.85 21.66 2.36
CA GLY A 71 6.09 22.60 3.18
C GLY A 71 5.37 23.69 2.36
N GLN A 72 5.38 23.57 1.04
CA GLN A 72 4.69 24.47 0.12
C GLN A 72 3.43 23.83 -0.46
N GLY A 73 2.64 24.60 -1.24
CA GLY A 73 1.46 24.09 -1.97
C GLY A 73 0.16 24.06 -1.16
N GLY A 74 0.19 24.21 0.15
CA GLY A 74 -1.03 24.23 0.98
C GLY A 74 -1.80 22.91 0.96
N THR A 75 -3.07 22.91 0.50
CA THR A 75 -3.90 21.70 0.37
C THR A 75 -3.48 20.80 -0.76
N CYS A 76 -2.65 21.30 -1.67
CA CYS A 76 -1.99 20.57 -2.76
C CYS A 76 -0.48 20.61 -2.48
N PRO A 77 0.06 19.76 -1.61
CA PRO A 77 1.42 19.86 -1.14
C PRO A 77 2.45 19.58 -2.25
N ASP A 78 3.51 20.38 -2.26
CA ASP A 78 4.65 20.16 -3.13
C ASP A 78 5.59 19.12 -2.53
N TYR A 79 6.06 18.19 -3.36
CA TYR A 79 7.03 17.17 -2.97
C TYR A 79 8.33 17.35 -3.74
N ALA A 80 9.43 17.20 -3.03
CA ALA A 80 10.74 17.03 -3.65
C ALA A 80 11.08 15.53 -3.70
N VAL A 81 11.65 15.10 -4.81
CA VAL A 81 11.98 13.68 -5.06
C VAL A 81 13.37 13.59 -5.67
N ILE A 82 14.25 12.85 -5.01
CA ILE A 82 15.59 12.53 -5.51
C ILE A 82 15.67 11.02 -5.77
N CYS A 83 16.20 10.65 -6.91
CA CYS A 83 16.52 9.27 -7.25
C CYS A 83 18.04 9.06 -7.25
N GLN A 84 18.51 8.00 -6.63
CA GLN A 84 19.85 7.46 -6.82
C GLN A 84 19.77 6.08 -7.44
N PHE A 85 20.61 5.80 -8.42
CA PHE A 85 20.65 4.49 -9.07
C PHE A 85 22.07 4.08 -9.46
N LEU A 86 22.28 2.77 -9.50
CA LEU A 86 23.54 2.15 -9.92
C LEU A 86 23.47 1.80 -11.40
N THR A 87 24.43 2.31 -12.18
CA THR A 87 24.59 1.89 -13.57
C THR A 87 25.13 0.46 -13.66
N LYS A 88 25.07 -0.15 -14.85
CA LYS A 88 25.64 -1.48 -15.09
C LYS A 88 27.16 -1.54 -14.81
N GLU A 89 27.83 -0.42 -14.93
CA GLU A 89 29.25 -0.26 -14.64
C GLU A 89 29.53 -0.03 -13.15
N GLY A 90 28.48 0.00 -12.30
CA GLY A 90 28.58 0.22 -10.87
C GLY A 90 28.83 1.68 -10.47
N LYS A 91 28.55 2.63 -11.37
CA LYS A 91 28.59 4.08 -11.06
C LYS A 91 27.27 4.47 -10.37
N LEU A 92 27.35 5.17 -9.25
CA LEU A 92 26.18 5.78 -8.62
C LEU A 92 25.87 7.10 -9.31
N VAL A 93 24.60 7.25 -9.72
CA VAL A 93 24.06 8.48 -10.33
C VAL A 93 22.96 9.01 -9.44
N THR A 94 22.88 10.34 -9.30
CA THR A 94 21.82 11.05 -8.58
C THR A 94 21.07 11.94 -9.56
N GLU A 95 19.74 11.80 -9.61
CA GLU A 95 18.87 12.63 -10.43
C GLU A 95 17.81 13.31 -9.57
N ASP A 96 17.52 14.57 -9.86
CA ASP A 96 16.40 15.31 -9.27
C ASP A 96 15.14 15.05 -10.10
N PHE A 97 14.19 14.33 -9.50
CA PHE A 97 12.91 14.00 -10.10
C PHE A 97 11.85 15.10 -9.88
N SER A 98 12.09 16.03 -8.94
CA SER A 98 11.16 17.13 -8.65
C SER A 98 10.97 18.07 -9.83
N VAL A 99 11.99 18.16 -10.69
CA VAL A 99 12.06 19.14 -11.81
C VAL A 99 11.49 18.58 -13.12
N LYS A 100 11.28 17.27 -13.18
CA LYS A 100 10.91 16.57 -14.44
C LYS A 100 9.42 16.55 -14.72
N GLU A 101 8.59 17.00 -13.81
CA GLU A 101 7.16 16.75 -13.89
C GLU A 101 6.31 17.97 -13.56
N ASP A 102 5.17 18.05 -14.26
CA ASP A 102 4.17 19.10 -14.07
C ASP A 102 3.38 18.92 -12.73
N MET A 103 3.39 17.71 -12.15
CA MET A 103 2.77 17.41 -10.87
C MET A 103 3.78 16.87 -9.87
N PRO A 104 4.06 17.60 -8.77
CA PRO A 104 4.93 17.12 -7.72
C PRO A 104 4.28 15.97 -6.96
N ALA A 105 4.93 14.80 -6.96
CA ALA A 105 4.42 13.59 -6.33
C ALA A 105 5.53 12.85 -5.59
N TRP A 106 5.20 12.24 -4.45
CA TRP A 106 6.17 11.34 -3.81
C TRP A 106 6.15 9.96 -4.43
N VAL A 107 7.29 9.28 -4.38
CA VAL A 107 7.42 7.88 -4.81
C VAL A 107 7.16 7.00 -3.59
N SER A 108 6.08 6.22 -3.60
CA SER A 108 5.68 5.35 -2.50
C SER A 108 6.30 3.95 -2.59
N ALA A 109 6.61 3.47 -3.80
CA ALA A 109 7.28 2.19 -4.00
C ALA A 109 8.13 2.20 -5.27
N VAL A 110 9.14 1.34 -5.32
CA VAL A 110 9.90 1.01 -6.52
C VAL A 110 10.16 -0.49 -6.55
N HIS A 111 9.83 -1.13 -7.68
CA HIS A 111 10.00 -2.56 -7.90
C HIS A 111 10.97 -2.83 -9.04
N SER A 112 11.88 -3.79 -8.86
CA SER A 112 12.76 -4.27 -9.91
C SER A 112 12.21 -5.54 -10.55
N ILE A 113 11.87 -5.49 -11.84
CA ILE A 113 11.24 -6.59 -12.57
C ILE A 113 12.17 -7.10 -13.67
N LYS A 114 12.58 -8.36 -13.55
CA LYS A 114 13.44 -9.00 -14.54
C LYS A 114 12.65 -9.38 -15.80
N LYS A 115 13.18 -8.94 -16.95
CA LYS A 115 12.71 -9.35 -18.27
C LYS A 115 13.34 -10.68 -18.68
N ASP A 116 12.73 -11.33 -19.67
CA ASP A 116 13.24 -12.58 -20.24
C ASP A 116 14.58 -12.40 -20.95
N ASP A 117 14.89 -11.18 -21.44
CA ASP A 117 16.18 -10.83 -22.04
C ASP A 117 17.28 -10.52 -21.01
N GLY A 118 16.97 -10.64 -19.71
CA GLY A 118 17.88 -10.39 -18.59
C GLY A 118 18.02 -8.92 -18.20
N SER A 119 17.39 -7.99 -18.91
CA SER A 119 17.32 -6.58 -18.50
C SER A 119 16.30 -6.39 -17.35
N THR A 120 16.32 -5.22 -16.70
CA THR A 120 15.43 -4.91 -15.59
C THR A 120 14.58 -3.69 -15.93
N TYR A 121 13.27 -3.79 -15.68
CA TYR A 121 12.42 -2.64 -15.51
C TYR A 121 12.38 -2.22 -14.03
N TYR A 122 12.35 -0.92 -13.79
CA TYR A 122 12.08 -0.32 -12.48
C TYR A 122 10.75 0.36 -12.55
N ILE A 123 9.79 -0.16 -11.79
CA ILE A 123 8.41 0.36 -11.76
C ILE A 123 8.22 1.13 -10.47
N THR A 124 7.82 2.38 -10.58
CA THR A 124 7.54 3.24 -9.44
C THR A 124 6.05 3.44 -9.28
N THR A 125 5.58 3.43 -8.05
CA THR A 125 4.25 3.95 -7.69
C THR A 125 4.43 5.36 -7.15
N ARG A 126 3.65 6.29 -7.67
CA ARG A 126 3.70 7.69 -7.32
C ARG A 126 2.34 8.16 -6.85
N SER A 127 2.33 9.04 -5.88
CA SER A 127 1.11 9.59 -5.32
C SER A 127 1.19 11.10 -5.21
N HIS A 128 0.09 11.75 -5.53
CA HIS A 128 -0.08 13.20 -5.47
C HIS A 128 -1.40 13.53 -4.80
N ARG A 129 -1.42 14.60 -4.02
CA ARG A 129 -2.63 15.15 -3.41
C ARG A 129 -2.96 16.46 -4.11
N ALA A 130 -3.99 16.45 -4.95
CA ALA A 130 -4.39 17.64 -5.71
C ALA A 130 -5.27 18.61 -4.92
N SER A 131 -5.95 18.13 -3.88
CA SER A 131 -6.76 18.95 -2.96
C SER A 131 -6.85 18.31 -1.58
N SER A 132 -7.71 18.84 -0.71
CA SER A 132 -8.01 18.18 0.56
C SER A 132 -8.65 16.81 0.40
N ASN A 133 -9.29 16.53 -0.74
CA ASN A 133 -10.00 15.28 -1.00
C ASN A 133 -9.64 14.58 -2.31
N ASP A 134 -8.91 15.24 -3.23
CA ASP A 134 -8.52 14.62 -4.50
C ASP A 134 -7.13 14.01 -4.41
N GLY A 135 -7.03 12.72 -4.64
CA GLY A 135 -5.79 11.97 -4.74
C GLY A 135 -5.59 11.40 -6.14
N TYR A 136 -4.35 11.44 -6.61
CA TYR A 136 -3.91 10.78 -7.83
C TYR A 136 -2.81 9.79 -7.49
N CYS A 137 -2.87 8.61 -8.08
CA CYS A 137 -1.82 7.64 -8.00
C CYS A 137 -1.55 7.09 -9.39
N TRP A 138 -0.29 6.98 -9.76
CA TRP A 138 0.10 6.42 -11.06
C TRP A 138 1.39 5.61 -10.97
N MET A 139 1.65 4.87 -12.01
CA MET A 139 2.86 4.07 -12.14
C MET A 139 3.66 4.51 -13.34
N ASP A 140 4.96 4.67 -13.13
CA ASP A 140 5.94 4.86 -14.20
C ASP A 140 6.86 3.66 -14.27
N ALA A 141 7.42 3.42 -15.44
CA ALA A 141 8.42 2.39 -15.63
C ALA A 141 9.67 2.98 -16.28
N PHE A 142 10.82 2.55 -15.76
CA PHE A 142 12.13 3.03 -16.21
C PHE A 142 13.06 1.87 -16.56
N ILE A 143 14.00 2.15 -17.44
CA ILE A 143 15.24 1.37 -17.62
C ILE A 143 16.44 2.26 -17.32
N ILE A 144 17.49 1.65 -16.74
CA ILE A 144 18.79 2.30 -16.61
C ILE A 144 19.55 2.13 -17.94
N ASP A 145 19.70 3.22 -18.67
CA ASP A 145 20.43 3.26 -19.93
C ASP A 145 21.69 4.13 -19.76
N HIS A 146 22.83 3.47 -19.60
CA HIS A 146 24.11 4.09 -19.23
C HIS A 146 24.00 4.82 -17.88
N ASP A 147 24.01 6.15 -17.90
CA ASP A 147 23.93 7.00 -16.71
C ASP A 147 22.63 7.84 -16.64
N THR A 148 21.59 7.40 -17.34
CA THR A 148 20.28 8.06 -17.37
C THR A 148 19.15 7.08 -17.13
N LEU A 149 18.05 7.57 -16.58
CA LEU A 149 16.78 6.84 -16.51
C LEU A 149 15.94 7.20 -17.73
N LYS A 150 15.55 6.17 -18.49
CA LYS A 150 14.60 6.32 -19.59
C LYS A 150 13.23 5.79 -19.19
N ASN A 151 12.22 6.61 -19.36
CA ASN A 151 10.83 6.18 -19.23
C ASN A 151 10.50 5.22 -20.38
N VAL A 152 9.75 4.16 -20.07
CA VAL A 152 9.34 3.11 -21.01
C VAL A 152 7.91 2.68 -20.72
N SER A 153 7.14 2.38 -21.77
CA SER A 153 5.86 1.72 -21.61
C SER A 153 6.07 0.24 -21.32
N VAL A 154 5.37 -0.26 -20.29
CA VAL A 154 5.42 -1.69 -19.89
C VAL A 154 4.04 -2.33 -19.92
N TYR A 155 3.05 -1.62 -20.43
CA TYR A 155 1.67 -2.09 -20.57
C TYR A 155 1.32 -2.19 -22.05
N ASP A 156 0.63 -3.28 -22.41
CA ASP A 156 -0.08 -3.35 -23.68
C ASP A 156 -1.43 -2.65 -23.48
N ALA A 157 -1.40 -1.33 -23.62
CA ALA A 157 -2.53 -0.47 -23.33
C ALA A 157 -3.55 -0.38 -24.49
N GLY A 158 -3.27 -1.04 -25.62
CA GLY A 158 -4.00 -0.74 -26.85
C GLY A 158 -3.82 0.73 -27.28
N ASP A 159 -4.66 1.18 -28.21
CA ASP A 159 -4.54 2.53 -28.79
C ASP A 159 -5.07 3.68 -27.88
N ASP A 160 -5.55 3.37 -26.66
CA ASP A 160 -6.37 4.31 -25.86
C ASP A 160 -5.72 4.83 -24.57
N LEU A 161 -4.50 4.44 -24.20
CA LEU A 161 -3.84 4.95 -23.01
C LEU A 161 -2.66 5.85 -23.36
N ASP A 162 -2.62 7.02 -22.75
CA ASP A 162 -1.50 7.95 -22.83
C ASP A 162 -0.18 7.27 -22.39
N GLU A 163 0.90 7.71 -22.97
CA GLU A 163 2.20 7.06 -23.18
C GLU A 163 2.90 6.40 -21.97
N CYS A 164 2.42 6.52 -20.74
CA CYS A 164 3.29 6.25 -19.58
C CYS A 164 2.78 5.30 -18.51
N GLY A 165 1.51 5.00 -18.36
CA GLY A 165 1.21 4.18 -17.20
C GLY A 165 -0.26 4.06 -16.81
N LEU A 166 -0.48 3.31 -15.74
CA LEU A 166 -1.77 3.19 -15.09
C LEU A 166 -1.94 4.34 -14.10
N GLU A 167 -3.05 5.05 -14.21
CA GLU A 167 -3.40 6.17 -13.34
C GLU A 167 -4.75 5.93 -12.67
N ILE A 168 -4.88 6.36 -11.41
CA ILE A 168 -6.12 6.36 -10.65
C ILE A 168 -6.32 7.72 -9.99
N ASN A 169 -7.49 8.31 -10.24
CA ASN A 169 -8.02 9.42 -9.45
C ASN A 169 -8.99 8.89 -8.40
N TYR A 170 -8.96 9.41 -7.17
CA TYR A 170 -9.79 8.90 -6.08
C TYR A 170 -10.06 9.93 -4.98
N SER A 171 -11.16 9.70 -4.24
CA SER A 171 -11.49 10.43 -3.03
C SER A 171 -10.60 10.00 -1.86
N ILE A 172 -9.80 10.93 -1.33
CA ILE A 172 -8.89 10.68 -0.22
C ILE A 172 -9.67 10.33 1.05
N SER A 173 -10.75 11.05 1.35
CA SER A 173 -11.54 10.80 2.54
C SER A 173 -12.19 9.41 2.51
N ASP A 174 -12.76 9.02 1.37
CA ASP A 174 -13.39 7.70 1.22
C ASP A 174 -12.35 6.58 1.29
N TRP A 175 -11.19 6.79 0.68
CA TRP A 175 -10.08 5.84 0.76
C TRP A 175 -9.55 5.71 2.18
N SER A 176 -9.27 6.82 2.86
CA SER A 176 -8.83 6.84 4.24
C SER A 176 -9.85 6.17 5.16
N TYR A 177 -11.13 6.39 4.91
CA TYR A 177 -12.23 5.76 5.63
C TYR A 177 -12.28 4.24 5.38
N ALA A 178 -12.20 3.81 4.13
CA ALA A 178 -12.25 2.40 3.75
C ALA A 178 -11.03 1.60 4.22
N THR A 179 -9.86 2.23 4.34
CA THR A 179 -8.59 1.57 4.69
C THR A 179 -8.12 1.86 6.11
N ASN A 180 -8.88 2.62 6.89
CA ASN A 180 -8.47 3.04 8.22
C ASN A 180 -7.27 4.00 8.25
N GLY A 181 -7.01 4.73 7.18
CA GLY A 181 -5.81 5.55 7.06
C GLY A 181 -4.54 4.71 6.96
N GLU A 182 -4.66 3.38 6.84
CA GLU A 182 -3.53 2.54 6.49
C GLU A 182 -3.14 2.85 5.04
N GLY A 183 -2.04 3.51 4.91
CA GLY A 183 -1.09 3.69 3.87
C GLY A 183 -1.58 3.84 2.42
N TRP A 184 -1.05 4.82 1.82
CA TRP A 184 -0.98 5.09 0.39
C TRP A 184 -0.26 3.99 -0.39
N ASP A 185 0.43 3.09 0.31
CA ASP A 185 1.29 2.02 -0.22
C ASP A 185 0.50 0.89 -0.89
N TRP A 186 -0.82 0.90 -0.75
CA TRP A 186 -1.69 -0.20 -1.21
C TRP A 186 -2.35 0.02 -2.55
N LEU A 187 -2.26 1.23 -3.10
CA LEU A 187 -3.00 1.54 -4.32
C LEU A 187 -2.54 0.66 -5.47
N PHE A 188 -1.23 0.47 -5.59
CA PHE A 188 -0.68 -0.45 -6.58
C PHE A 188 0.17 -1.48 -5.86
N GLU A 189 -0.14 -2.74 -6.03
CA GLU A 189 0.57 -3.80 -5.36
C GLU A 189 1.18 -4.77 -6.37
N TYR A 190 2.50 -4.86 -6.39
CA TYR A 190 3.21 -5.84 -7.19
C TYR A 190 3.59 -7.05 -6.35
N ASP A 191 3.13 -8.23 -6.76
CA ASP A 191 3.52 -9.52 -6.19
C ASP A 191 4.61 -10.13 -7.06
N ALA A 192 5.83 -10.12 -6.57
CA ALA A 192 7.00 -10.63 -7.30
C ALA A 192 6.96 -12.15 -7.53
N GLU A 193 6.30 -12.93 -6.66
CA GLU A 193 6.20 -14.37 -6.79
C GLU A 193 5.28 -14.77 -7.95
N SER A 194 4.07 -14.20 -8.00
CA SER A 194 3.12 -14.42 -9.08
C SER A 194 3.38 -13.55 -10.32
N ARG A 195 4.24 -12.55 -10.20
CA ARG A 195 4.50 -11.51 -11.21
C ARG A 195 3.22 -10.73 -11.58
N ASN A 196 2.30 -10.60 -10.64
CA ASN A 196 1.06 -9.88 -10.84
C ASN A 196 1.13 -8.47 -10.22
N LEU A 197 0.60 -7.53 -10.97
CA LEU A 197 0.31 -6.19 -10.52
C LEU A 197 -1.19 -6.09 -10.27
N TYR A 198 -1.56 -5.65 -9.08
CA TYR A 198 -2.93 -5.41 -8.66
C TYR A 198 -3.18 -3.90 -8.66
N VAL A 199 -4.09 -3.46 -9.51
CA VAL A 199 -4.48 -2.06 -9.67
C VAL A 199 -5.89 -1.91 -9.13
N PRO A 200 -6.11 -1.14 -8.06
CA PRO A 200 -7.46 -0.97 -7.50
C PRO A 200 -8.36 -0.25 -8.49
N GLN A 201 -9.62 -0.66 -8.54
CA GLN A 201 -10.61 -0.03 -9.40
C GLN A 201 -11.26 1.15 -8.69
N ALA A 202 -11.29 2.30 -9.36
CA ALA A 202 -12.06 3.44 -8.96
C ALA A 202 -13.51 3.29 -9.42
N VAL A 203 -14.47 3.55 -8.53
CA VAL A 203 -15.90 3.46 -8.80
C VAL A 203 -16.58 4.79 -8.47
N PHE A 204 -17.46 5.26 -9.37
CA PHE A 204 -18.26 6.43 -9.09
C PHE A 204 -19.52 6.01 -8.29
N VAL A 205 -19.66 6.55 -7.11
CA VAL A 205 -20.82 6.38 -6.25
C VAL A 205 -21.42 7.76 -6.00
N ASP A 206 -22.27 8.21 -6.93
CA ASP A 206 -23.01 9.48 -6.88
C ASP A 206 -22.15 10.77 -6.74
N GLU A 207 -20.83 10.68 -6.96
CA GLU A 207 -19.90 11.80 -6.76
C GLU A 207 -19.06 12.10 -8.00
N ILE A 208 -18.48 13.30 -8.03
CA ILE A 208 -17.61 13.77 -9.11
C ILE A 208 -16.25 13.07 -9.03
N ILE A 209 -15.80 12.71 -7.80
CA ILE A 209 -14.52 12.07 -7.54
C ILE A 209 -14.80 10.59 -7.24
N PRO A 210 -14.17 9.66 -7.94
CA PRO A 210 -14.42 8.25 -7.73
C PRO A 210 -13.85 7.75 -6.38
N THR A 211 -14.55 6.83 -5.75
CA THR A 211 -14.09 6.07 -4.59
C THR A 211 -13.29 4.86 -5.06
N ILE A 212 -12.18 4.56 -4.40
CA ILE A 212 -11.44 3.33 -4.66
C ILE A 212 -12.17 2.14 -4.04
N SER A 213 -12.44 1.13 -4.86
CA SER A 213 -12.96 -0.14 -4.39
C SER A 213 -11.81 -1.06 -3.94
N ASP A 214 -12.13 -2.10 -3.17
CA ASP A 214 -11.18 -3.18 -2.87
C ASP A 214 -11.21 -4.31 -3.94
N ARG A 215 -11.64 -3.97 -5.15
CA ARG A 215 -11.48 -4.78 -6.36
C ARG A 215 -10.29 -4.29 -7.15
N TYR A 216 -9.62 -5.21 -7.77
CA TYR A 216 -8.41 -4.96 -8.53
C TYR A 216 -8.56 -5.43 -9.96
N MET A 217 -8.09 -4.65 -10.90
CA MET A 217 -7.66 -5.15 -12.19
C MET A 217 -6.29 -5.82 -12.01
N VAL A 218 -6.14 -7.02 -12.48
CA VAL A 218 -4.90 -7.79 -12.37
C VAL A 218 -4.18 -7.78 -13.70
N TYR A 219 -2.93 -7.34 -13.67
CA TYR A 219 -2.02 -7.41 -14.81
C TYR A 219 -0.89 -8.39 -14.49
N HIS A 220 -0.62 -9.30 -15.40
CA HIS A 220 0.46 -10.28 -15.25
C HIS A 220 1.64 -9.90 -16.13
N PHE A 221 2.84 -9.86 -15.57
CA PHE A 221 4.05 -9.63 -16.34
C PHE A 221 4.46 -10.90 -17.06
N ASN A 222 4.39 -10.88 -18.40
CA ASN A 222 4.65 -12.04 -19.26
C ASN A 222 6.13 -12.25 -19.63
N GLY A 223 7.05 -11.43 -19.05
CA GLY A 223 8.48 -11.42 -19.35
C GLY A 223 8.91 -10.26 -20.25
N LYS A 224 7.96 -9.57 -20.87
CA LYS A 224 8.18 -8.40 -21.71
C LYS A 224 7.36 -7.19 -21.26
N GLU A 225 6.08 -7.40 -20.98
CA GLU A 225 5.09 -6.38 -20.65
C GLU A 225 4.01 -6.93 -19.71
N PHE A 226 3.24 -6.06 -19.09
CA PHE A 226 2.06 -6.42 -18.31
C PHE A 226 0.87 -6.62 -19.22
N VAL A 227 0.17 -7.75 -19.04
CA VAL A 227 -1.04 -8.12 -19.79
C VAL A 227 -2.19 -8.26 -18.81
N GLU A 228 -3.32 -7.64 -19.11
CA GLU A 228 -4.54 -7.73 -18.33
C GLU A 228 -5.03 -9.17 -18.20
N LYS A 229 -5.42 -9.54 -16.97
CA LYS A 229 -6.00 -10.86 -16.62
C LYS A 229 -7.46 -10.78 -16.20
N GLY A 230 -7.97 -9.58 -16.02
CA GLY A 230 -9.31 -9.30 -15.55
C GLY A 230 -9.39 -8.98 -14.05
N GLU A 231 -10.61 -8.88 -13.56
CA GLU A 231 -10.90 -8.44 -12.21
C GLU A 231 -10.62 -9.51 -11.16
N SER A 232 -10.14 -9.09 -9.99
CA SER A 232 -10.02 -9.92 -8.79
C SER A 232 -10.52 -9.14 -7.58
N ALA A 233 -11.03 -9.87 -6.58
CA ALA A 233 -11.14 -9.32 -5.23
C ALA A 233 -9.74 -9.15 -4.64
N HIS A 234 -9.65 -8.42 -3.52
CA HIS A 234 -8.38 -8.27 -2.79
C HIS A 234 -7.69 -9.64 -2.66
N LYS A 235 -6.41 -9.73 -3.04
CA LYS A 235 -5.66 -11.00 -3.08
C LYS A 235 -5.62 -11.73 -1.73
N ASN A 236 -5.71 -10.96 -0.65
CA ASN A 236 -5.72 -11.47 0.72
C ASN A 236 -7.15 -11.74 1.25
N LEU A 237 -8.17 -11.71 0.40
CA LEU A 237 -9.54 -11.99 0.83
C LEU A 237 -9.90 -13.46 0.61
N HIS A 238 -10.41 -14.11 1.65
CA HIS A 238 -10.86 -15.50 1.54
C HIS A 238 -11.95 -15.66 0.49
N LYS A 239 -11.88 -16.72 -0.31
CA LYS A 239 -12.78 -16.99 -1.45
C LYS A 239 -14.29 -16.94 -1.10
N SER A 240 -14.67 -17.23 0.16
CA SER A 240 -16.08 -17.14 0.58
C SER A 240 -16.61 -15.74 0.61
N LEU A 241 -15.73 -14.74 0.65
CA LEU A 241 -16.06 -13.31 0.70
C LEU A 241 -15.85 -12.59 -0.64
N SER A 242 -15.32 -13.26 -1.65
CA SER A 242 -14.94 -12.65 -2.94
C SER A 242 -16.11 -12.03 -3.72
N LYS A 243 -17.35 -12.44 -3.44
CA LYS A 243 -18.55 -11.88 -4.05
C LYS A 243 -19.16 -10.82 -3.13
N TYR A 244 -18.98 -9.57 -3.48
CA TYR A 244 -19.57 -8.41 -2.82
C TYR A 244 -19.70 -7.26 -3.82
N TYR A 245 -20.53 -6.28 -3.49
CA TYR A 245 -20.76 -5.09 -4.31
C TYR A 245 -19.75 -3.99 -3.97
N ARG A 246 -19.61 -3.68 -2.65
CA ARG A 246 -18.61 -2.74 -2.13
C ARG A 246 -18.27 -3.04 -0.68
N LEU A 247 -17.09 -2.65 -0.26
CA LEU A 247 -16.69 -2.60 1.14
C LEU A 247 -17.48 -1.49 1.86
N ALA A 248 -17.97 -1.77 3.05
CA ALA A 248 -18.66 -0.80 3.89
C ALA A 248 -17.79 -0.33 5.06
N SER A 249 -17.08 -1.24 5.72
CA SER A 249 -16.15 -0.96 6.80
C SER A 249 -15.15 -2.09 6.98
N TYR A 250 -13.95 -1.73 7.41
CA TYR A 250 -12.88 -2.66 7.74
C TYR A 250 -11.99 -2.06 8.82
N PHE A 251 -11.84 -2.74 9.95
CA PHE A 251 -10.97 -2.28 11.02
C PHE A 251 -10.51 -3.42 11.92
N ARG A 252 -9.45 -3.16 12.69
CA ARG A 252 -8.90 -4.07 13.68
C ARG A 252 -9.16 -3.52 15.08
N THR A 253 -9.62 -4.41 15.97
CA THR A 253 -9.66 -4.17 17.40
C THR A 253 -8.54 -4.96 18.09
N LYS A 254 -8.43 -4.86 19.39
CA LYS A 254 -7.46 -5.66 20.16
C LYS A 254 -7.57 -7.16 19.88
N ASN A 255 -8.78 -7.69 19.76
CA ASN A 255 -9.00 -9.14 19.65
C ASN A 255 -9.56 -9.58 18.29
N TYR A 256 -10.08 -8.66 17.48
CA TYR A 256 -10.78 -9.00 16.24
C TYR A 256 -10.34 -8.14 15.07
N LEU A 257 -10.36 -8.74 13.92
CA LEU A 257 -10.40 -8.10 12.62
C LEU A 257 -11.85 -8.16 12.14
N VAL A 258 -12.44 -7.04 11.77
CA VAL A 258 -13.85 -6.91 11.37
C VAL A 258 -13.93 -6.38 9.95
N ARG A 259 -14.81 -6.96 9.14
CA ARG A 259 -15.15 -6.50 7.80
C ARG A 259 -16.65 -6.48 7.61
N ILE A 260 -17.17 -5.43 7.00
CA ILE A 260 -18.56 -5.29 6.57
C ILE A 260 -18.60 -5.03 5.09
N ASP A 261 -19.39 -5.80 4.36
CA ASP A 261 -19.60 -5.63 2.93
C ASP A 261 -21.08 -5.35 2.62
N TRP A 262 -21.31 -4.51 1.63
CA TRP A 262 -22.52 -4.55 0.83
C TRP A 262 -22.37 -5.68 -0.19
N VAL A 263 -23.19 -6.72 -0.10
CA VAL A 263 -23.06 -7.93 -0.93
C VAL A 263 -23.65 -7.73 -2.30
N ASP A 264 -24.67 -6.88 -2.39
CA ASP A 264 -25.37 -6.57 -3.63
C ASP A 264 -25.82 -5.10 -3.67
N SER A 265 -26.29 -4.65 -4.82
CA SER A 265 -26.84 -3.31 -5.03
C SER A 265 -28.20 -3.08 -4.36
N LYS A 266 -28.80 -4.11 -3.73
CA LYS A 266 -30.08 -4.03 -3.01
C LYS A 266 -29.94 -3.71 -1.53
N GLY A 267 -28.69 -3.56 -1.07
CA GLY A 267 -28.40 -3.21 0.30
C GLY A 267 -28.27 -4.40 1.26
N THR A 268 -28.01 -5.61 0.75
CA THR A 268 -27.74 -6.77 1.61
C THR A 268 -26.37 -6.61 2.24
N LEU A 269 -26.32 -6.58 3.58
CA LEU A 269 -25.08 -6.48 4.35
C LEU A 269 -24.54 -7.85 4.72
N ARG A 270 -23.21 -7.94 4.83
CA ARG A 270 -22.48 -9.09 5.38
C ARG A 270 -21.48 -8.60 6.41
N TYR A 271 -21.47 -9.23 7.56
CA TYR A 271 -20.44 -9.13 8.59
C TYR A 271 -19.50 -10.32 8.48
N ALA A 272 -18.20 -10.09 8.59
CA ALA A 272 -17.21 -11.13 8.74
C ALA A 272 -16.21 -10.72 9.82
N SER A 273 -15.75 -11.68 10.62
CA SER A 273 -14.70 -11.40 11.60
C SER A 273 -13.74 -12.56 11.77
N TRP A 274 -12.53 -12.20 12.19
CA TRP A 274 -11.41 -13.09 12.51
C TRP A 274 -10.81 -12.68 13.85
N LYS A 275 -9.97 -13.53 14.42
CA LYS A 275 -9.05 -13.09 15.47
C LYS A 275 -8.10 -12.03 14.94
N SER A 276 -7.76 -11.03 15.75
CA SER A 276 -6.89 -9.91 15.34
C SER A 276 -5.51 -10.34 14.80
N THR A 277 -5.03 -11.52 15.19
CA THR A 277 -3.76 -12.11 14.74
C THR A 277 -3.87 -12.84 13.39
N THR A 278 -5.04 -12.86 12.78
CA THR A 278 -5.32 -13.57 11.51
C THR A 278 -5.54 -12.53 10.42
N ASP A 279 -5.23 -12.86 9.19
CA ASP A 279 -5.53 -12.05 8.01
C ASP A 279 -6.80 -12.51 7.28
N MET A 280 -7.33 -11.67 6.39
CA MET A 280 -8.57 -11.94 5.65
C MET A 280 -8.46 -13.04 4.61
N SER A 281 -7.26 -13.54 4.28
CA SER A 281 -7.08 -14.68 3.37
C SER A 281 -7.56 -15.99 3.98
N LYS A 282 -7.65 -16.05 5.30
CA LYS A 282 -8.16 -17.20 6.03
C LYS A 282 -9.68 -17.16 6.09
N GLN A 283 -10.29 -18.33 6.30
CA GLN A 283 -11.73 -18.38 6.50
C GLN A 283 -12.13 -17.55 7.73
N PRO A 284 -13.16 -16.70 7.64
CA PRO A 284 -13.69 -15.99 8.79
C PRO A 284 -14.10 -16.95 9.91
N ASP A 285 -13.83 -16.57 11.15
CA ASP A 285 -14.34 -17.28 12.34
C ASP A 285 -15.87 -17.13 12.45
N LEU A 286 -16.41 -15.99 12.02
CA LEU A 286 -17.83 -15.72 11.96
C LEU A 286 -18.19 -14.97 10.68
N THR A 287 -19.30 -15.38 10.05
CA THR A 287 -19.91 -14.67 8.92
C THR A 287 -21.41 -14.58 9.17
N ILE A 288 -21.97 -13.36 9.09
CA ILE A 288 -23.42 -13.11 9.24
C ILE A 288 -23.89 -12.39 7.99
N LEU A 289 -24.90 -12.95 7.32
CA LEU A 289 -25.56 -12.31 6.20
C LEU A 289 -26.88 -11.68 6.65
N GLY A 290 -27.18 -10.47 6.17
CA GLY A 290 -28.40 -9.77 6.49
C GLY A 290 -28.27 -8.95 7.78
N GLY A 291 -27.74 -7.75 7.68
CA GLY A 291 -27.68 -6.75 8.74
C GLY A 291 -28.64 -5.59 8.45
N LYS A 292 -28.59 -4.59 9.31
CA LYS A 292 -29.26 -3.30 9.14
C LYS A 292 -28.25 -2.18 9.25
N TYR A 293 -28.36 -1.22 8.38
CA TYR A 293 -27.64 0.05 8.48
C TYR A 293 -28.60 1.15 8.93
N ASN A 294 -28.20 1.90 9.93
CA ASN A 294 -28.88 3.09 10.40
C ASN A 294 -28.06 4.31 9.97
N GLU A 295 -28.52 5.00 8.93
CA GLU A 295 -27.85 6.15 8.34
C GLU A 295 -27.72 7.35 9.30
N GLU A 296 -28.76 7.61 10.13
CA GLU A 296 -28.74 8.75 11.08
C GLU A 296 -27.66 8.61 12.16
N LYS A 297 -27.31 7.36 12.50
CA LYS A 297 -26.37 7.04 13.57
C LYS A 297 -25.05 6.48 13.05
N ASP A 298 -24.98 6.22 11.76
CA ASP A 298 -23.86 5.52 11.12
C ASP A 298 -23.50 4.20 11.83
N ILE A 299 -24.52 3.34 11.99
CA ILE A 299 -24.40 2.09 12.74
C ILE A 299 -24.87 0.91 11.90
N TYR A 300 -24.03 -0.12 11.84
CA TYR A 300 -24.36 -1.45 11.32
C TYR A 300 -24.76 -2.37 12.47
N THR A 301 -25.83 -3.14 12.29
CA THR A 301 -26.32 -4.09 13.31
C THR A 301 -26.58 -5.45 12.66
N PHE A 302 -26.03 -6.50 13.27
CA PHE A 302 -26.20 -7.90 12.84
C PHE A 302 -26.65 -8.75 14.02
N TYR A 303 -27.35 -9.84 13.72
CA TYR A 303 -27.87 -10.77 14.73
C TYR A 303 -27.50 -12.20 14.39
N ASN A 304 -26.99 -12.94 15.36
CA ASN A 304 -26.67 -14.36 15.23
C ASN A 304 -26.76 -15.07 16.59
N ASP A 305 -27.55 -16.12 16.68
CA ASP A 305 -27.69 -17.00 17.86
C ASP A 305 -27.91 -16.27 19.19
N GLY A 306 -28.80 -15.25 19.20
CA GLY A 306 -29.08 -14.45 20.38
C GLY A 306 -28.05 -13.36 20.69
N TYR A 307 -27.03 -13.23 19.85
CA TYR A 307 -26.10 -12.14 19.93
C TYR A 307 -26.44 -11.03 18.93
N GLU A 308 -26.24 -9.81 19.38
CA GLU A 308 -26.30 -8.58 18.57
C GLU A 308 -24.90 -8.04 18.43
N TYR A 309 -24.47 -7.81 17.18
CA TYR A 309 -23.19 -7.20 16.81
C TYR A 309 -23.48 -5.81 16.29
N VAL A 310 -22.94 -4.81 16.95
CA VAL A 310 -23.10 -3.39 16.58
C VAL A 310 -21.77 -2.81 16.25
N ILE A 311 -21.66 -2.23 15.08
CA ILE A 311 -20.46 -1.57 14.55
C ILE A 311 -20.85 -0.13 14.24
N GLY A 312 -20.05 0.82 14.67
CA GLY A 312 -20.29 2.24 14.47
C GLY A 312 -19.12 3.05 14.97
N TYR A 313 -19.33 4.35 15.10
CA TYR A 313 -18.33 5.28 15.61
C TYR A 313 -18.63 5.63 17.06
N SER A 314 -17.59 5.76 17.87
CA SER A 314 -17.71 6.30 19.22
C SER A 314 -18.04 7.79 19.14
N GLU A 315 -18.74 8.31 20.18
CA GLU A 315 -18.91 9.75 20.31
C GLU A 315 -17.54 10.44 20.33
N ASP A 316 -17.49 11.57 19.66
CA ASP A 316 -16.29 12.37 19.45
C ASP A 316 -15.53 12.63 20.75
N LYS A 317 -14.27 12.24 20.81
CA LYS A 317 -13.36 12.77 21.85
C LYS A 317 -12.66 13.99 21.29
N PRO A 318 -12.82 15.17 21.88
CA PRO A 318 -12.10 16.36 21.43
C PRO A 318 -10.60 16.16 21.66
N ILE A 319 -9.81 16.22 20.56
CA ILE A 319 -8.34 16.24 20.62
C ILE A 319 -7.87 17.67 20.87
N SER A 320 -8.53 18.64 20.25
CA SER A 320 -8.31 20.08 20.44
C SER A 320 -9.58 20.85 20.08
N GLU A 321 -9.56 22.19 20.24
CA GLU A 321 -10.72 23.02 19.89
C GLU A 321 -11.09 22.86 18.42
N GLY A 322 -12.24 22.23 18.16
CA GLY A 322 -12.78 21.97 16.81
C GLY A 322 -12.24 20.73 16.09
N ILE A 323 -11.37 19.93 16.71
CA ILE A 323 -10.87 18.65 16.16
C ILE A 323 -11.37 17.52 17.03
N TYR A 324 -12.07 16.56 16.40
CA TYR A 324 -12.65 15.39 17.04
C TYR A 324 -12.07 14.13 16.44
N GLU A 325 -11.80 13.13 17.27
CA GLU A 325 -11.34 11.82 16.87
C GLU A 325 -12.51 10.84 16.91
N HIS A 326 -12.81 10.26 15.75
CA HIS A 326 -13.83 9.22 15.61
C HIS A 326 -13.15 7.86 15.66
N HIS A 327 -13.57 7.02 16.59
CA HIS A 327 -13.07 5.65 16.67
C HIS A 327 -14.19 4.67 16.31
N GLU A 328 -13.92 3.82 15.33
CA GLU A 328 -14.78 2.67 15.08
C GLU A 328 -14.81 1.74 16.29
N PHE A 329 -15.94 1.14 16.56
CA PHE A 329 -16.07 0.18 17.65
C PHE A 329 -16.84 -1.07 17.22
N LEU A 330 -16.49 -2.19 17.87
CA LEU A 330 -17.28 -3.41 17.90
C LEU A 330 -17.92 -3.55 19.27
N LEU A 331 -19.25 -3.59 19.31
CA LEU A 331 -20.04 -3.87 20.50
C LEU A 331 -20.84 -5.15 20.29
N VAL A 332 -20.68 -6.12 21.19
CA VAL A 332 -21.46 -7.36 21.16
C VAL A 332 -22.33 -7.44 22.40
N ARG A 333 -23.62 -7.71 22.19
CA ARG A 333 -24.60 -7.95 23.28
C ARG A 333 -25.12 -9.37 23.18
N LYS A 334 -25.45 -9.94 24.34
CA LYS A 334 -26.24 -11.18 24.47
C LYS A 334 -27.41 -10.94 25.35
N ASP A 335 -28.62 -11.23 24.86
CA ASP A 335 -29.88 -10.99 25.60
C ASP A 335 -29.98 -9.55 26.17
N GLY A 336 -29.51 -8.56 25.39
CA GLY A 336 -29.47 -7.14 25.74
C GLY A 336 -28.28 -6.70 26.63
N ASN A 337 -27.52 -7.63 27.19
CA ASN A 337 -26.37 -7.32 28.03
C ASN A 337 -25.08 -7.22 27.20
N VAL A 338 -24.25 -6.20 27.44
CA VAL A 338 -22.95 -6.04 26.78
C VAL A 338 -22.01 -7.13 27.26
N VAL A 339 -21.49 -7.93 26.32
CA VAL A 339 -20.50 -8.98 26.56
C VAL A 339 -19.12 -8.63 26.01
N LEU A 340 -19.06 -7.71 25.03
CA LEU A 340 -17.83 -7.19 24.46
C LEU A 340 -18.04 -5.74 24.01
N LYS A 341 -17.08 -4.88 24.28
CA LYS A 341 -16.93 -3.57 23.65
C LYS A 341 -15.45 -3.33 23.39
N GLU A 342 -15.06 -3.18 22.14
CA GLU A 342 -13.70 -2.88 21.74
C GLU A 342 -13.71 -1.75 20.72
N GLU A 343 -12.76 -0.84 20.86
CA GLU A 343 -12.51 0.23 19.89
C GLU A 343 -11.40 -0.20 18.93
N ARG A 344 -11.36 0.44 17.77
CA ARG A 344 -10.30 0.30 16.79
C ARG A 344 -8.94 0.56 17.43
N VAL A 345 -7.94 -0.23 17.05
CA VAL A 345 -6.54 -0.04 17.42
C VAL A 345 -5.86 0.71 16.28
N ASN A 346 -5.22 1.84 16.59
CA ASN A 346 -4.36 2.54 15.64
C ASN A 346 -3.06 1.75 15.43
N PRO A 347 -2.70 1.40 14.20
CA PRO A 347 -1.48 0.64 13.95
C PRO A 347 -0.17 1.36 14.33
N CYS A 348 -0.25 2.68 14.60
CA CYS A 348 0.90 3.49 15.02
C CYS A 348 1.13 3.53 16.54
N GLU A 349 0.32 2.82 17.35
CA GLU A 349 0.43 2.81 18.83
C GLU A 349 1.08 1.53 19.39
N GLU A 350 1.59 0.62 18.54
CA GLU A 350 2.36 -0.57 18.97
C GLU A 350 3.88 -0.39 18.90
#